data_137816ae3aaab6f7d48ba069d12e234e
#
_entry.id   137816ae3aaab6f7d48ba069d12e234e
#
_cell.length_a   1.000
_cell.length_b   1.000
_cell.length_c   1.000
_cell.angle_alpha   90.00
_cell.angle_beta   90.00
_cell.angle_gamma   90.00
#
_symmetry.space_group_name_H-M   'P 1'
#
loop_
_entity.id
_entity.type
_entity.pdbx_description
1 polymer ?
#
loop_
_entity_poly.entity_id
_entity_poly.type
_entity_poly.pdbx_seq_one_letter_code
_entity_poly.pdbx_strand_id
1 'polypeptide(L)'
;YDQLIQHLSGLNSILEAETSYTPNETDLQVATIQAKIADLTAKNTAVATAYTSISNSRITRNETLYSSTTGLVETANEVKKYVKSVFGASSPQFAQVKGIEFKKLKI
;
A
#
# COMPACT_ATOMS: atom_id res chain seq x y z
N TYR A 1 14.52 10.17 -2.57
CA TYR A 1 14.20 10.98 -3.76
C TYR A 1 13.96 12.45 -3.42
N ASP A 2 13.47 12.75 -2.23
CA ASP A 2 13.25 14.14 -1.80
C ASP A 2 14.54 14.95 -1.79
N GLN A 3 15.67 14.34 -1.42
CA GLN A 3 16.96 14.99 -1.43
C GLN A 3 17.40 15.36 -2.85
N LEU A 4 17.15 14.50 -3.83
CA LEU A 4 17.46 14.78 -5.24
C LEU A 4 16.61 15.94 -5.74
N ILE A 5 15.34 15.98 -5.38
CA ILE A 5 14.45 17.10 -5.73
C ILE A 5 14.96 18.41 -5.12
N GLN A 6 15.35 18.39 -3.85
CA GLN A 6 15.89 19.55 -3.16
C GLN A 6 17.20 20.03 -3.78
N HIS A 7 18.09 19.10 -4.14
CA HIS A 7 19.36 19.44 -4.80
C HIS A 7 19.11 20.07 -6.17
N LEU A 8 18.19 19.51 -6.94
CA LEU A 8 17.85 20.08 -8.25
C LEU A 8 17.20 21.45 -8.10
N SER A 9 16.31 21.61 -7.11
CA SER A 9 15.68 22.91 -6.80
C SER A 9 16.72 23.96 -6.40
N GLY A 10 17.70 23.57 -5.56
CA GLY A 10 18.81 24.44 -5.15
C GLY A 10 19.67 24.86 -6.33
N LEU A 11 20.01 23.91 -7.21
CA LEU A 11 20.74 24.21 -8.43
C LEU A 11 19.96 25.19 -9.31
N ASN A 12 18.68 24.97 -9.48
CA ASN A 12 17.84 25.83 -10.31
C ASN A 12 17.75 27.25 -9.76
N SER A 13 17.67 27.41 -8.42
CA SER A 13 17.66 28.72 -7.77
C SER A 13 18.96 29.49 -8.04
N ILE A 14 20.10 28.81 -8.01
CA ILE A 14 21.39 29.41 -8.34
C ILE A 14 21.41 29.88 -9.80
N LEU A 15 20.91 29.06 -10.72
CA LEU A 15 20.87 29.38 -12.14
C LEU A 15 19.90 30.52 -12.45
N GLU A 16 18.78 30.61 -11.75
CA GLU A 16 17.82 31.72 -11.88
C GLU A 16 18.44 33.05 -11.48
N ALA A 17 19.29 33.04 -10.46
CA ALA A 17 19.97 34.25 -9.99
C ALA A 17 21.10 34.67 -10.92
N GLU A 18 21.56 33.82 -11.81
CA GLU A 18 22.66 34.08 -12.73
C GLU A 18 22.11 34.51 -14.08
N THR A 19 22.11 35.83 -14.33
CA THR A 19 21.50 36.38 -15.55
C THR A 19 22.25 36.00 -16.84
N SER A 20 23.51 35.57 -16.72
CA SER A 20 24.27 35.11 -17.87
C SER A 20 24.01 33.66 -18.27
N TYR A 21 23.21 32.94 -17.49
CA TYR A 21 22.85 31.56 -17.81
C TYR A 21 21.71 31.53 -18.83
N THR A 22 22.06 31.37 -20.10
CA THR A 22 21.13 31.41 -21.22
C THR A 22 21.49 30.31 -22.23
N PRO A 23 21.29 29.03 -21.86
CA PRO A 23 21.64 27.94 -22.77
C PRO A 23 20.69 27.86 -23.96
N ASN A 24 21.22 27.51 -25.12
CA ASN A 24 20.44 27.29 -26.34
C ASN A 24 19.65 25.98 -26.28
N GLU A 25 20.17 25.01 -25.55
CA GLU A 25 19.54 23.69 -25.41
C GLU A 25 18.34 23.76 -24.49
N THR A 26 17.17 23.34 -24.98
CA THR A 26 15.91 23.43 -24.24
C THR A 26 15.98 22.68 -22.91
N ASP A 27 16.63 21.51 -22.92
CA ASP A 27 16.74 20.67 -21.72
C ASP A 27 17.52 21.32 -20.58
N LEU A 28 18.36 22.29 -20.87
CA LEU A 28 19.20 22.96 -19.89
C LEU A 28 18.61 24.30 -19.40
N GLN A 29 17.49 24.72 -19.97
CA GLN A 29 16.84 25.98 -19.59
C GLN A 29 16.19 25.88 -18.21
N VAL A 30 16.20 26.98 -17.48
CA VAL A 30 15.62 27.10 -16.13
C VAL A 30 14.16 26.63 -16.13
N ALA A 31 13.37 27.05 -17.10
CA ALA A 31 11.96 26.68 -17.21
C ALA A 31 11.77 25.17 -17.34
N THR A 32 12.65 24.50 -18.10
CA THR A 32 12.61 23.05 -18.29
C THR A 32 12.98 22.34 -16.98
N ILE A 33 13.96 22.85 -16.26
CA ILE A 33 14.38 22.31 -14.95
C ILE A 33 13.24 22.46 -13.94
N GLN A 34 12.57 23.60 -13.91
CA GLN A 34 11.41 23.83 -13.05
C GLN A 34 10.27 22.85 -13.35
N ALA A 35 9.97 22.62 -14.62
CA ALA A 35 8.95 21.68 -15.04
C ALA A 35 9.30 20.25 -14.59
N LYS A 36 10.57 19.88 -14.66
CA LYS A 36 11.06 18.57 -14.21
C LYS A 36 10.93 18.42 -12.70
N ILE A 37 11.24 19.45 -11.95
CA ILE A 37 11.06 19.46 -10.48
C ILE A 37 9.59 19.25 -10.13
N ALA A 38 8.68 19.97 -10.76
CA ALA A 38 7.25 19.86 -10.55
C ALA A 38 6.74 18.46 -10.87
N ASP A 39 7.19 17.88 -11.99
CA ASP A 39 6.81 16.53 -12.42
C ASP A 39 7.31 15.47 -11.42
N LEU A 40 8.55 15.55 -10.99
CA LEU A 40 9.11 14.63 -10.01
C LEU A 40 8.39 14.71 -8.67
N THR A 41 8.07 15.91 -8.22
CA THR A 41 7.33 16.14 -6.97
C THR A 41 5.95 15.52 -7.05
N ALA A 42 5.23 15.70 -8.17
CA ALA A 42 3.90 15.14 -8.37
C ALA A 42 3.95 13.61 -8.40
N LYS A 43 4.94 13.03 -9.06
CA LYS A 43 5.09 11.56 -9.13
C LYS A 43 5.46 10.97 -7.78
N ASN A 44 6.31 11.65 -7.03
CA ASN A 44 6.68 11.20 -5.69
C ASN A 44 5.47 11.23 -4.75
N THR A 45 4.64 12.26 -4.83
CA THR A 45 3.38 12.35 -4.09
C THR A 45 2.42 11.22 -4.49
N ALA A 46 2.32 10.92 -5.78
CA ALA A 46 1.47 9.83 -6.28
C ALA A 46 1.90 8.46 -5.72
N VAL A 47 3.21 8.22 -5.62
CA VAL A 47 3.74 6.99 -5.01
C VAL A 47 3.36 6.92 -3.54
N ALA A 48 3.52 8.00 -2.79
CA ALA A 48 3.16 8.04 -1.38
C ALA A 48 1.66 7.80 -1.16
N THR A 49 0.81 8.39 -2.00
CA THR A 49 -0.64 8.20 -1.96
C THR A 49 -1.02 6.75 -2.26
N ALA A 50 -0.41 6.15 -3.28
CA ALA A 50 -0.65 4.75 -3.64
C ALA A 50 -0.22 3.81 -2.51
N TYR A 51 0.90 4.09 -1.86
CA TYR A 51 1.38 3.30 -0.74
C TYR A 51 0.41 3.33 0.44
N THR A 52 -0.10 4.51 0.78
CA THR A 52 -1.11 4.68 1.84
C THR A 52 -2.40 3.94 1.49
N SER A 53 -2.84 4.02 0.24
CA SER A 53 -4.05 3.32 -0.23
C SER A 53 -3.90 1.81 -0.09
N ILE A 54 -2.76 1.25 -0.49
CA ILE A 54 -2.46 -0.18 -0.35
C ILE A 54 -2.44 -0.57 1.14
N SER A 55 -1.81 0.23 1.98
CA SER A 55 -1.74 -0.01 3.42
C SER A 55 -3.14 -0.07 4.04
N ASN A 56 -4.00 0.89 3.71
CA ASN A 56 -5.38 0.93 4.21
C ASN A 56 -6.19 -0.26 3.71
N SER A 57 -6.03 -0.65 2.45
CA SER A 57 -6.70 -1.82 1.90
C SER A 57 -6.28 -3.12 2.61
N ARG A 58 -5.01 -3.23 2.96
CA ARG A 58 -4.49 -4.38 3.72
C ARG A 58 -5.09 -4.43 5.13
N ILE A 59 -5.21 -3.29 5.79
CA ILE A 59 -5.83 -3.18 7.11
C ILE A 59 -7.29 -3.66 7.04
N THR A 60 -8.06 -3.14 6.08
CA THR A 60 -9.46 -3.52 5.90
C THR A 60 -9.60 -5.03 5.60
N ARG A 61 -8.76 -5.55 4.73
CA ARG A 61 -8.73 -7.00 4.45
C ARG A 61 -8.48 -7.81 5.71
N ASN A 62 -7.51 -7.38 6.53
CA ASN A 62 -7.14 -8.10 7.74
C ASN A 62 -8.25 -8.05 8.78
N GLU A 63 -8.97 -6.95 8.89
CA GLU A 63 -10.15 -6.87 9.75
C GLU A 63 -11.23 -7.86 9.32
N THR A 64 -11.51 -7.93 8.02
CA THR A 64 -12.49 -8.87 7.48
C THR A 64 -12.09 -10.32 7.73
N LEU A 65 -10.80 -10.64 7.61
CA LEU A 65 -10.30 -12.01 7.79
C LEU A 65 -10.14 -12.40 9.26
N TYR A 66 -9.63 -11.49 10.09
CA TYR A 66 -9.06 -11.87 11.40
C TYR A 66 -9.66 -11.15 12.59
N SER A 67 -10.72 -10.38 12.45
CA SER A 67 -11.39 -9.79 13.60
C SER A 67 -11.78 -10.89 14.59
N SER A 68 -11.55 -10.65 15.87
CA SER A 68 -11.81 -11.64 16.93
C SER A 68 -13.28 -11.99 17.13
N THR A 69 -14.19 -11.15 16.60
CA THR A 69 -15.63 -11.35 16.77
C THR A 69 -16.36 -11.66 15.46
N THR A 70 -15.99 -10.98 14.37
CA THR A 70 -16.72 -11.05 13.09
C THR A 70 -15.83 -11.48 11.93
N GLY A 71 -14.54 -11.74 12.18
CA GLY A 71 -13.61 -12.12 11.14
C GLY A 71 -13.93 -13.46 10.51
N LEU A 72 -13.54 -13.64 9.25
CA LEU A 72 -13.78 -14.88 8.50
C LEU A 72 -13.23 -16.11 9.22
N VAL A 73 -12.00 -16.03 9.72
CA VAL A 73 -11.33 -17.16 10.39
C VAL A 73 -12.08 -17.54 11.66
N GLU A 74 -12.46 -16.58 12.47
CA GLU A 74 -13.20 -16.82 13.71
C GLU A 74 -14.57 -17.42 13.43
N THR A 75 -15.29 -16.84 12.48
CA THR A 75 -16.62 -17.35 12.08
C THR A 75 -16.54 -18.76 11.53
N ALA A 76 -15.54 -19.06 10.68
CA ALA A 76 -15.36 -20.39 10.13
C ALA A 76 -15.09 -21.43 11.23
N ASN A 77 -14.27 -21.08 12.21
CA ASN A 77 -13.98 -21.98 13.34
C ASN A 77 -15.20 -22.19 14.23
N GLU A 78 -16.02 -21.16 14.42
CA GLU A 78 -17.29 -21.27 15.14
C GLU A 78 -18.28 -22.20 14.41
N VAL A 79 -18.36 -22.09 13.08
CA VAL A 79 -19.20 -23.00 12.27
C VAL A 79 -18.75 -24.44 12.46
N LYS A 80 -17.44 -24.71 12.47
CA LYS A 80 -16.91 -26.06 12.70
C LYS A 80 -17.32 -26.59 14.10
N LYS A 81 -17.24 -25.74 15.11
CA LYS A 81 -17.66 -26.10 16.48
C LYS A 81 -19.15 -26.39 16.54
N TYR A 82 -19.96 -25.60 15.85
CA TYR A 82 -21.41 -25.81 15.80
C TYR A 82 -21.77 -27.16 15.14
N VAL A 83 -21.12 -27.47 14.01
CA VAL A 83 -21.32 -28.75 13.32
C VAL A 83 -20.95 -29.90 14.25
N LYS A 84 -19.83 -29.81 14.95
CA LYS A 84 -19.44 -30.83 15.94
C LYS A 84 -20.47 -30.98 17.05
N SER A 85 -21.03 -29.88 17.55
CA SER A 85 -22.02 -29.86 18.61
C SER A 85 -23.33 -30.51 18.18
N VAL A 86 -23.81 -30.19 16.97
CA VAL A 86 -25.11 -30.68 16.46
C VAL A 86 -25.06 -32.12 15.99
N PHE A 87 -24.02 -32.49 15.25
CA PHE A 87 -23.93 -33.81 14.62
C PHE A 87 -23.04 -34.79 15.37
N GLY A 88 -22.20 -34.32 16.26
CA GLY A 88 -21.27 -35.14 17.05
C GLY A 88 -19.87 -35.22 16.46
N ALA A 89 -18.88 -35.44 17.35
CA ALA A 89 -17.47 -35.49 16.97
C ALA A 89 -17.14 -36.64 16.01
N SER A 90 -17.91 -37.70 16.02
CA SER A 90 -17.72 -38.91 15.16
C SER A 90 -18.60 -38.91 13.94
N SER A 91 -19.38 -37.84 13.70
CA SER A 91 -20.34 -37.80 12.60
C SER A 91 -19.64 -37.63 11.24
N PRO A 92 -20.26 -38.15 10.16
CA PRO A 92 -19.75 -37.87 8.80
C PRO A 92 -19.79 -36.40 8.45
N GLN A 93 -20.77 -35.65 8.97
CA GLN A 93 -20.91 -34.22 8.75
C GLN A 93 -19.72 -33.45 9.31
N PHE A 94 -19.29 -33.75 10.53
CA PHE A 94 -18.12 -33.12 11.13
C PHE A 94 -16.83 -33.55 10.41
N ALA A 95 -16.74 -34.82 10.00
CA ALA A 95 -15.59 -35.31 9.25
C ALA A 95 -15.35 -34.53 7.94
N GLN A 96 -16.42 -34.05 7.29
CA GLN A 96 -16.33 -33.28 6.06
C GLN A 96 -15.73 -31.92 6.27
N VAL A 97 -15.88 -31.30 7.44
CA VAL A 97 -15.43 -29.93 7.70
C VAL A 97 -14.19 -29.83 8.58
N LYS A 98 -13.91 -30.86 9.41
CA LYS A 98 -12.83 -30.77 10.39
C LYS A 98 -11.43 -30.60 9.78
N GLY A 99 -11.24 -31.12 8.57
CA GLY A 99 -9.97 -31.07 7.87
C GLY A 99 -9.73 -29.75 7.14
N ILE A 100 -10.74 -28.90 7.02
CA ILE A 100 -10.60 -27.59 6.39
C ILE A 100 -10.03 -26.62 7.42
N GLU A 101 -8.80 -26.17 7.19
CA GLU A 101 -8.11 -25.30 8.14
C GLU A 101 -8.31 -23.81 7.81
N PHE A 102 -8.59 -23.03 8.85
CA PHE A 102 -8.70 -21.58 8.77
C PHE A 102 -7.69 -20.96 9.74
N LYS A 103 -6.58 -20.51 9.22
CA LYS A 103 -5.48 -19.97 10.02
C LYS A 103 -5.19 -18.52 9.66
N LYS A 104 -4.76 -17.75 10.64
CA LYS A 104 -4.27 -16.40 10.41
C LYS A 104 -2.93 -16.48 9.67
N LEU A 105 -2.85 -15.86 8.50
CA LEU A 105 -1.62 -15.77 7.74
C LEU A 105 -0.71 -14.69 8.32
N LYS A 106 0.60 -14.95 8.29
CA LYS A 106 1.59 -13.91 8.59
C LYS A 106 1.67 -12.94 7.42
N ILE A 107 1.69 -11.68 7.76
CA ILE A 107 1.74 -10.60 6.78
C ILE A 107 3.10 -9.90 6.89
#